data_56e5a823a2d54647894eaf6b2fad88fa
#
_entry.id   56e5a823a2d54647894eaf6b2fad88fa
#
_cell.length_a   1.000
_cell.length_b   1.000
_cell.length_c   1.000
_cell.angle_alpha   90.00
_cell.angle_beta   90.00
_cell.angle_gamma   90.00
#
_symmetry.space_group_name_H-M   'P 1'
#
loop_
_entity.id
_entity.type
_entity.pdbx_description
1 polymer ?
#
loop_
_entity_poly.entity_id
_entity_poly.type
_entity_poly.pdbx_seq_one_letter_code
_entity_poly.pdbx_strand_id
1 'polypeptide(L)'
;SKISKSLNQEQNKYKIFLGGGDTVFSNKLSFTITSIGFANDIVYRNKAKINDDIYISGNLGDSYMGLLVLKNKIKLNNLLSKYFTKKYFMPNIKFELLDQIKKFANTSIDISDGLLADLDKMINSQKLSYKLFLKDIPISNNLKKILDFKKLSKINYISNGDDYQVLFTASKNKMRI
;
A
#
# COMPACT_ATOMS: atom_id res chain seq x y z
N SER A 1 -6.00 16.89 -23.48
CA SER A 1 -6.62 17.16 -22.17
C SER A 1 -5.61 16.93 -21.04
N LYS A 2 -5.88 17.44 -19.82
CA LYS A 2 -5.04 17.15 -18.63
C LYS A 2 -5.00 15.65 -18.34
N ILE A 3 -6.11 14.97 -18.51
CA ILE A 3 -6.25 13.52 -18.30
C ILE A 3 -5.35 12.74 -19.26
N SER A 4 -5.40 13.00 -20.56
CA SER A 4 -4.54 12.33 -21.54
C SER A 4 -3.06 12.53 -21.25
N LYS A 5 -2.66 13.73 -20.82
CA LYS A 5 -1.29 14.03 -20.43
C LYS A 5 -0.86 13.22 -19.20
N SER A 6 -1.73 13.12 -18.20
CA SER A 6 -1.47 12.35 -16.98
C SER A 6 -1.35 10.85 -17.29
N LEU A 7 -2.28 10.29 -18.08
CA LEU A 7 -2.22 8.90 -18.50
C LEU A 7 -0.92 8.59 -19.26
N ASN A 8 -0.50 9.47 -20.17
CA ASN A 8 0.74 9.30 -20.91
C ASN A 8 1.98 9.34 -20.00
N GLN A 9 1.98 10.18 -18.96
CA GLN A 9 3.04 10.21 -17.96
C GLN A 9 3.14 8.88 -17.19
N GLU A 10 2.01 8.33 -16.77
CA GLU A 10 1.98 7.05 -16.05
C GLU A 10 2.39 5.87 -16.97
N GLN A 11 1.97 5.85 -18.25
CA GLN A 11 2.43 4.86 -19.20
C GLN A 11 3.96 4.84 -19.33
N ASN A 12 4.57 6.00 -19.50
CA ASN A 12 6.02 6.12 -19.64
C ASN A 12 6.74 5.73 -18.35
N LYS A 13 6.21 6.12 -17.21
CA LYS A 13 6.82 5.85 -15.89
C LYS A 13 6.81 4.36 -15.55
N TYR A 14 5.70 3.69 -15.80
CA TYR A 14 5.49 2.30 -15.40
C TYR A 14 5.62 1.31 -16.54
N LYS A 15 5.95 1.79 -17.74
CA LYS A 15 6.08 0.96 -18.96
C LYS A 15 4.83 0.10 -19.21
N ILE A 16 3.67 0.70 -18.98
CA ILE A 16 2.36 0.12 -19.28
C ILE A 16 1.84 0.68 -20.59
N PHE A 17 0.92 -0.03 -21.21
CA PHE A 17 0.31 0.38 -22.49
C PHE A 17 -1.19 0.61 -22.31
N LEU A 18 -1.68 1.77 -22.77
CA LEU A 18 -3.11 2.05 -22.83
C LEU A 18 -3.68 1.44 -24.12
N GLY A 19 -4.32 0.27 -23.99
CA GLY A 19 -4.82 -0.51 -25.13
C GLY A 19 -6.09 0.02 -25.76
N GLY A 20 -6.79 0.94 -25.08
CA GLY A 20 -8.03 1.51 -25.60
C GLY A 20 -8.81 2.25 -24.52
N GLY A 21 -10.01 2.67 -24.86
CA GLY A 21 -10.94 3.34 -23.96
C GLY A 21 -12.12 3.91 -24.73
N ASP A 22 -13.18 4.22 -24.02
CA ASP A 22 -14.37 4.87 -24.53
C ASP A 22 -14.77 6.03 -23.62
N THR A 23 -15.52 6.97 -24.18
CA THR A 23 -16.01 8.13 -23.46
C THR A 23 -17.51 8.25 -23.69
N VAL A 24 -18.27 8.22 -22.62
CA VAL A 24 -19.72 8.37 -22.66
C VAL A 24 -20.14 9.65 -21.95
N PHE A 25 -21.28 10.21 -22.37
CA PHE A 25 -21.86 11.35 -21.66
C PHE A 25 -22.39 10.90 -20.30
N SER A 26 -22.06 11.68 -19.25
CA SER A 26 -22.56 11.45 -17.90
C SER A 26 -22.63 12.78 -17.13
N ASN A 27 -23.57 12.86 -16.19
CA ASN A 27 -23.71 14.00 -15.28
C ASN A 27 -22.59 14.06 -14.22
N LYS A 28 -21.83 12.98 -14.06
CA LYS A 28 -20.72 12.89 -13.11
C LYS A 28 -19.48 12.36 -13.80
N LEU A 29 -18.33 12.94 -13.46
CA LEU A 29 -17.04 12.41 -13.92
C LEU A 29 -16.74 11.10 -13.22
N SER A 30 -16.59 10.03 -13.97
CA SER A 30 -16.17 8.72 -13.47
C SER A 30 -15.13 8.08 -14.38
N PHE A 31 -14.28 7.25 -13.82
CA PHE A 31 -13.29 6.46 -14.55
C PHE A 31 -13.41 5.01 -14.13
N THR A 32 -13.45 4.13 -15.12
CA THR A 32 -13.29 2.68 -14.92
C THR A 32 -12.01 2.25 -15.62
N ILE A 33 -11.13 1.61 -14.91
CA ILE A 33 -9.85 1.14 -15.45
C ILE A 33 -9.79 -0.38 -15.32
N THR A 34 -9.61 -1.06 -16.46
CA THR A 34 -9.33 -2.49 -16.50
C THR A 34 -7.85 -2.69 -16.81
N SER A 35 -7.14 -3.37 -15.92
CA SER A 35 -5.72 -3.69 -16.10
C SER A 35 -5.55 -5.16 -16.41
N ILE A 36 -4.77 -5.47 -17.45
CA ILE A 36 -4.43 -6.83 -17.87
C ILE A 36 -2.91 -6.96 -17.84
N GLY A 37 -2.41 -8.01 -17.23
CA GLY A 37 -0.98 -8.30 -17.18
C GLY A 37 -0.70 -9.78 -17.32
N PHE A 38 0.53 -10.12 -17.71
CA PHE A 38 1.00 -11.48 -17.85
C PHE A 38 2.23 -11.65 -16.94
N ALA A 39 2.31 -12.79 -16.27
CA ALA A 39 3.45 -13.12 -15.42
C ALA A 39 3.71 -14.63 -15.46
N ASN A 40 4.97 -15.02 -15.52
CA ASN A 40 5.37 -16.43 -15.43
C ASN A 40 5.47 -16.87 -13.96
N ASP A 41 5.93 -15.95 -13.08
CA ASP A 41 6.11 -16.22 -11.66
C ASP A 41 5.16 -15.37 -10.85
N ILE A 42 4.20 -16.02 -10.20
CA ILE A 42 3.17 -15.35 -9.40
C ILE A 42 3.35 -15.73 -7.93
N VAL A 43 3.38 -14.71 -7.05
CA VAL A 43 3.34 -14.92 -5.60
C VAL A 43 1.89 -14.89 -5.16
N TYR A 44 1.34 -16.06 -4.83
CA TYR A 44 -0.06 -16.22 -4.46
C TYR A 44 -0.32 -15.88 -2.99
N ARG A 45 -1.56 -15.56 -2.65
CA ARG A 45 -2.06 -15.61 -1.28
C ARG A 45 -2.15 -17.04 -0.77
N ASN A 46 -2.25 -17.23 0.54
CA ASN A 46 -2.44 -18.55 1.18
C ASN A 46 -1.29 -19.54 0.89
N LYS A 47 -0.06 -19.04 0.87
CA LYS A 47 1.16 -19.83 0.71
C LYS A 47 2.21 -19.53 1.81
N ALA A 48 1.80 -18.84 2.90
CA ALA A 48 2.66 -18.61 4.05
C ALA A 48 3.10 -19.94 4.68
N LYS A 49 4.30 -19.96 5.23
CA LYS A 49 4.86 -21.12 5.94
C LYS A 49 4.96 -20.83 7.43
N ILE A 50 4.90 -21.87 8.23
CA ILE A 50 5.13 -21.76 9.68
C ILE A 50 6.53 -21.17 9.90
N ASN A 51 6.65 -20.22 10.82
CA ASN A 51 7.87 -19.47 11.15
C ASN A 51 8.37 -18.54 10.04
N ASP A 52 7.54 -18.20 9.04
CA ASP A 52 7.85 -17.08 8.16
C ASP A 52 7.88 -15.77 8.94
N ASP A 53 8.79 -14.88 8.57
CA ASP A 53 8.75 -13.48 8.99
C ASP A 53 7.81 -12.69 8.07
N ILE A 54 7.16 -11.66 8.62
CA ILE A 54 6.22 -10.77 7.92
C ILE A 54 6.95 -9.49 7.54
N TYR A 55 6.85 -9.10 6.28
CA TYR A 55 7.52 -7.93 5.71
C TYR A 55 6.52 -6.98 5.06
N ILE A 56 6.88 -5.69 5.06
CA ILE A 56 6.12 -4.62 4.42
C ILE A 56 7.09 -3.78 3.59
N SER A 57 6.72 -3.45 2.35
CA SER A 57 7.59 -2.72 1.41
C SER A 57 7.83 -1.25 1.78
N GLY A 58 7.09 -0.68 2.73
CA GLY A 58 7.24 0.72 3.12
C GLY A 58 6.48 1.10 4.37
N ASN A 59 6.32 2.40 4.61
CA ASN A 59 5.63 2.93 5.77
C ASN A 59 4.11 2.87 5.62
N LEU A 60 3.41 2.67 6.74
CA LEU A 60 1.96 2.63 6.83
C LEU A 60 1.37 3.84 7.55
N GLY A 61 0.10 4.12 7.28
CA GLY A 61 -0.73 5.09 7.97
C GLY A 61 -0.60 6.53 7.47
N ASP A 62 0.34 6.81 6.57
CA ASP A 62 0.48 8.15 5.97
C ASP A 62 -0.74 8.52 5.12
N SER A 63 -1.28 7.57 4.37
CA SER A 63 -2.46 7.75 3.53
C SER A 63 -3.70 8.04 4.37
N TYR A 64 -3.93 7.28 5.43
CA TYR A 64 -5.04 7.53 6.33
C TYR A 64 -4.94 8.89 7.04
N MET A 65 -3.73 9.31 7.47
CA MET A 65 -3.52 10.66 7.99
C MET A 65 -3.90 11.71 6.93
N GLY A 66 -3.56 11.50 5.66
CA GLY A 66 -3.96 12.36 4.54
C GLY A 66 -5.47 12.45 4.37
N LEU A 67 -6.18 11.33 4.47
CA LEU A 67 -7.64 11.28 4.42
C LEU A 67 -8.27 12.06 5.60
N LEU A 68 -7.73 11.95 6.81
CA LEU A 68 -8.21 12.71 7.97
C LEU A 68 -8.02 14.21 7.81
N VAL A 69 -6.90 14.66 7.20
CA VAL A 69 -6.67 16.06 6.83
C VAL A 69 -7.69 16.52 5.81
N LEU A 70 -7.92 15.78 4.73
CA LEU A 70 -8.91 16.10 3.69
C LEU A 70 -10.34 16.19 4.24
N LYS A 71 -10.69 15.32 5.18
CA LYS A 71 -11.99 15.33 5.87
C LYS A 71 -12.07 16.38 7.00
N ASN A 72 -11.06 17.24 7.17
CA ASN A 72 -10.97 18.22 8.27
C ASN A 72 -11.10 17.64 9.68
N LYS A 73 -10.82 16.33 9.83
CA LYS A 73 -10.84 15.64 11.13
C LYS A 73 -9.58 15.86 11.95
N ILE A 74 -8.49 16.27 11.31
CA ILE A 74 -7.25 16.64 11.98
C ILE A 74 -6.65 17.89 11.33
N LYS A 75 -6.20 18.83 12.15
CA LYS A 75 -5.53 20.06 11.69
C LYS A 75 -4.03 19.92 11.87
N LEU A 76 -3.30 20.14 10.80
CA LEU A 76 -1.84 20.14 10.72
C LEU A 76 -1.38 21.44 10.08
N ASN A 77 -0.08 21.77 10.21
CA ASN A 77 0.48 22.89 9.45
C ASN A 77 0.46 22.59 7.94
N ASN A 78 0.66 23.61 7.13
CA ASN A 78 0.54 23.51 5.67
C ASN A 78 1.52 22.48 5.06
N LEU A 79 2.74 22.39 5.57
CA LEU A 79 3.76 21.48 5.07
C LEU A 79 3.36 20.01 5.30
N LEU A 80 2.93 19.67 6.51
CA LEU A 80 2.49 18.32 6.87
C LEU A 80 1.18 17.95 6.20
N SER A 81 0.23 18.90 6.09
CA SER A 81 -1.01 18.69 5.35
C SER A 81 -0.73 18.32 3.89
N LYS A 82 0.12 19.07 3.20
CA LYS A 82 0.54 18.74 1.81
C LYS A 82 1.25 17.39 1.72
N TYR A 83 2.12 17.06 2.68
CA TYR A 83 2.82 15.78 2.71
C TYR A 83 1.84 14.61 2.76
N PHE A 84 0.93 14.59 3.73
CA PHE A 84 0.03 13.47 3.92
C PHE A 84 -1.07 13.39 2.85
N THR A 85 -1.63 14.52 2.39
CA THR A 85 -2.60 14.52 1.29
C THR A 85 -1.99 14.01 -0.01
N LYS A 86 -0.71 14.33 -0.26
CA LYS A 86 0.02 13.74 -1.39
C LYS A 86 0.17 12.22 -1.26
N LYS A 87 0.42 11.68 -0.05
CA LYS A 87 0.51 10.23 0.16
C LYS A 87 -0.81 9.52 -0.12
N TYR A 88 -1.93 10.14 0.25
CA TYR A 88 -3.27 9.62 -0.04
C TYR A 88 -3.57 9.58 -1.54
N PHE A 89 -3.32 10.67 -2.27
CA PHE A 89 -3.60 10.73 -3.71
C PHE A 89 -2.56 10.03 -4.58
N MET A 90 -1.34 9.89 -4.12
CA MET A 90 -0.22 9.34 -4.87
C MET A 90 0.62 8.43 -3.96
N PRO A 91 0.12 7.23 -3.66
CA PRO A 91 0.87 6.25 -2.86
C PRO A 91 2.19 5.90 -3.56
N ASN A 92 3.21 5.62 -2.76
CA ASN A 92 4.53 5.28 -3.28
C ASN A 92 4.64 3.78 -3.53
N ILE A 93 4.32 3.36 -4.73
CA ILE A 93 4.39 1.95 -5.15
C ILE A 93 5.85 1.57 -5.38
N LYS A 94 6.30 0.50 -4.72
CA LYS A 94 7.69 0.03 -4.69
C LYS A 94 7.99 -0.97 -5.81
N PHE A 95 7.93 -0.51 -7.06
CA PHE A 95 8.20 -1.35 -8.22
C PHE A 95 9.60 -1.96 -8.22
N GLU A 96 10.57 -1.24 -7.68
CA GLU A 96 11.97 -1.67 -7.56
C GLU A 96 12.16 -2.93 -6.71
N LEU A 97 11.18 -3.28 -5.87
CA LEU A 97 11.23 -4.47 -5.01
C LEU A 97 10.58 -5.70 -5.63
N LEU A 98 9.90 -5.58 -6.77
CA LEU A 98 9.11 -6.68 -7.35
C LEU A 98 9.93 -7.94 -7.61
N ASP A 99 11.11 -7.80 -8.20
CA ASP A 99 11.96 -8.96 -8.52
C ASP A 99 12.49 -9.64 -7.25
N GLN A 100 12.78 -8.87 -6.21
CA GLN A 100 13.19 -9.41 -4.92
C GLN A 100 12.02 -10.12 -4.23
N ILE A 101 10.84 -9.51 -4.22
CA ILE A 101 9.63 -10.10 -3.63
C ILE A 101 9.31 -11.42 -4.35
N LYS A 102 9.30 -11.46 -5.68
CA LYS A 102 9.10 -12.69 -6.47
C LYS A 102 10.08 -13.79 -6.10
N LYS A 103 11.33 -13.44 -5.84
CA LYS A 103 12.39 -14.42 -5.50
C LYS A 103 12.26 -14.97 -4.09
N PHE A 104 11.81 -14.20 -3.12
CA PHE A 104 11.90 -14.55 -1.70
C PHE A 104 10.55 -14.78 -1.01
N ALA A 105 9.48 -14.15 -1.49
CA ALA A 105 8.19 -14.23 -0.83
C ALA A 105 7.53 -15.59 -1.00
N ASN A 106 6.98 -16.13 0.09
CA ASN A 106 6.14 -17.32 0.06
C ASN A 106 4.69 -16.96 -0.28
N THR A 107 4.18 -15.83 0.24
CA THR A 107 2.85 -15.30 -0.04
C THR A 107 2.87 -13.78 -0.02
N SER A 108 1.98 -13.12 -0.74
CA SER A 108 1.87 -11.67 -0.74
C SER A 108 0.45 -11.17 -1.01
N ILE A 109 0.20 -9.91 -0.61
CA ILE A 109 -0.99 -9.11 -0.89
C ILE A 109 -0.60 -7.62 -0.84
N ASP A 110 -1.38 -6.75 -1.45
CA ASP A 110 -1.29 -5.30 -1.22
C ASP A 110 -1.98 -4.90 0.10
N ILE A 111 -1.58 -3.75 0.67
CA ILE A 111 -2.26 -3.16 1.83
C ILE A 111 -3.19 -2.06 1.34
N SER A 112 -4.43 -2.43 1.05
CA SER A 112 -5.51 -1.55 0.59
C SER A 112 -6.57 -1.29 1.65
N ASP A 113 -6.87 -2.24 2.52
CA ASP A 113 -7.87 -2.10 3.58
C ASP A 113 -7.24 -1.90 4.98
N GLY A 114 -5.94 -2.07 5.07
CA GLY A 114 -5.15 -1.91 6.29
C GLY A 114 -4.43 -3.18 6.72
N LEU A 115 -3.33 -3.01 7.47
CA LEU A 115 -2.41 -4.10 7.78
C LEU A 115 -3.10 -5.35 8.34
N LEU A 116 -3.99 -5.18 9.32
CA LEU A 116 -4.60 -6.34 9.99
C LEU A 116 -5.59 -7.06 9.05
N ALA A 117 -6.47 -6.30 8.39
CA ALA A 117 -7.45 -6.85 7.47
C ALA A 117 -6.80 -7.60 6.30
N ASP A 118 -5.75 -7.01 5.71
CA ASP A 118 -5.10 -7.59 4.56
C ASP A 118 -4.19 -8.77 4.94
N LEU A 119 -3.59 -8.74 6.15
CA LEU A 119 -2.88 -9.91 6.67
C LEU A 119 -3.81 -11.10 6.89
N ASP A 120 -5.00 -10.87 7.46
CA ASP A 120 -6.02 -11.91 7.59
C ASP A 120 -6.45 -12.47 6.23
N LYS A 121 -6.67 -11.61 5.23
CA LYS A 121 -6.99 -12.05 3.86
C LYS A 121 -5.84 -12.78 3.18
N MET A 122 -4.60 -12.43 3.48
CA MET A 122 -3.42 -13.06 2.89
C MET A 122 -3.30 -14.53 3.25
N ILE A 123 -3.77 -14.90 4.45
CA ILE A 123 -3.65 -16.28 5.00
C ILE A 123 -5.00 -16.93 5.32
N ASN A 124 -6.12 -16.39 4.82
CA ASN A 124 -7.49 -16.74 5.26
C ASN A 124 -7.87 -18.21 5.07
N SER A 125 -7.30 -18.90 4.09
CA SER A 125 -7.54 -20.33 3.87
C SER A 125 -6.48 -21.24 4.51
N GLN A 126 -5.55 -20.67 5.24
CA GLN A 126 -4.54 -21.41 5.99
C GLN A 126 -4.87 -21.33 7.48
N LYS A 127 -4.93 -22.44 8.18
CA LYS A 127 -5.14 -22.48 9.63
C LYS A 127 -3.87 -21.99 10.37
N LEU A 128 -3.43 -20.77 10.06
CA LEU A 128 -2.26 -20.10 10.64
C LEU A 128 -2.70 -18.92 11.49
N SER A 129 -1.89 -18.59 12.48
CA SER A 129 -1.96 -17.36 13.25
C SER A 129 -0.67 -16.56 13.08
N TYR A 130 -0.72 -15.28 13.44
CA TYR A 130 0.46 -14.40 13.39
C TYR A 130 0.63 -13.62 14.67
N LYS A 131 1.84 -13.15 14.90
CA LYS A 131 2.19 -12.26 16.00
C LYS A 131 2.87 -11.02 15.44
N LEU A 132 2.28 -9.85 15.72
CA LEU A 132 2.84 -8.56 15.34
C LEU A 132 3.34 -7.81 16.57
N PHE A 133 4.49 -7.17 16.44
CA PHE A 133 4.99 -6.25 17.46
C PHE A 133 4.79 -4.82 16.96
N LEU A 134 3.92 -4.06 17.61
CA LEU A 134 3.54 -2.71 17.17
C LEU A 134 4.74 -1.77 16.98
N LYS A 135 5.79 -1.94 17.77
CA LYS A 135 7.02 -1.16 17.68
C LYS A 135 7.76 -1.37 16.35
N ASP A 136 7.69 -2.58 15.78
CA ASP A 136 8.44 -2.98 14.59
C ASP A 136 7.72 -2.65 13.29
N ILE A 137 6.41 -2.29 13.35
CA ILE A 137 5.65 -1.90 12.17
C ILE A 137 6.13 -0.54 11.68
N PRO A 138 6.57 -0.42 10.40
CA PRO A 138 7.14 0.82 9.90
C PRO A 138 6.08 1.92 9.71
N ILE A 139 6.39 3.11 10.21
CA ILE A 139 5.66 4.35 9.95
C ILE A 139 6.65 5.47 9.62
N SER A 140 6.19 6.49 8.90
CA SER A 140 7.06 7.63 8.57
C SER A 140 7.44 8.44 9.81
N ASN A 141 8.61 9.10 9.77
CA ASN A 141 9.03 10.01 10.84
C ASN A 141 8.02 11.16 11.05
N ASN A 142 7.36 11.62 9.99
CA ASN A 142 6.33 12.65 10.09
C ASN A 142 5.12 12.14 10.85
N LEU A 143 4.65 10.93 10.54
CA LEU A 143 3.54 10.31 11.26
C LEU A 143 3.93 10.06 12.72
N LYS A 144 5.10 9.48 12.99
CA LYS A 144 5.59 9.23 14.33
C LYS A 144 5.55 10.48 15.21
N LYS A 145 6.13 11.61 14.73
CA LYS A 145 6.13 12.88 15.45
C LYS A 145 4.71 13.36 15.81
N ILE A 146 3.75 13.19 14.89
CA ILE A 146 2.36 13.61 15.14
C ILE A 146 1.69 12.70 16.15
N LEU A 147 1.89 11.38 16.03
CA LEU A 147 1.32 10.41 16.97
C LEU A 147 1.82 10.68 18.39
N ASP A 148 3.13 10.89 18.55
CA ASP A 148 3.75 11.18 19.84
C ASP A 148 3.25 12.51 20.42
N PHE A 149 3.25 13.59 19.63
CA PHE A 149 2.81 14.93 20.04
C PHE A 149 1.33 14.98 20.44
N LYS A 150 0.47 14.32 19.63
CA LYS A 150 -0.98 14.31 19.88
C LYS A 150 -1.45 13.14 20.74
N LYS A 151 -0.54 12.31 21.23
CA LYS A 151 -0.83 11.08 22.01
C LYS A 151 -1.84 10.17 21.31
N LEU A 152 -1.66 9.95 20.00
CA LEU A 152 -2.53 9.13 19.18
C LEU A 152 -2.01 7.69 19.09
N SER A 153 -2.92 6.73 19.05
CA SER A 153 -2.55 5.32 18.97
C SER A 153 -2.13 4.93 17.56
N LYS A 154 -0.94 4.38 17.40
CA LYS A 154 -0.37 3.90 16.15
C LYS A 154 -1.28 2.89 15.44
N ILE A 155 -1.92 1.99 16.20
CA ILE A 155 -2.78 0.94 15.66
C ILE A 155 -3.91 1.51 14.81
N ASN A 156 -4.49 2.65 15.21
CA ASN A 156 -5.58 3.27 14.47
C ASN A 156 -5.18 3.78 13.09
N TYR A 157 -3.89 4.01 12.85
CA TYR A 157 -3.38 4.50 11.57
C TYR A 157 -2.96 3.37 10.64
N ILE A 158 -2.32 2.34 11.17
CA ILE A 158 -1.86 1.21 10.37
C ILE A 158 -2.98 0.21 10.03
N SER A 159 -4.11 0.26 10.75
CA SER A 159 -5.29 -0.58 10.50
C SER A 159 -6.26 0.02 9.48
N ASN A 160 -5.96 1.20 8.95
CA ASN A 160 -6.70 1.81 7.86
C ASN A 160 -5.86 1.72 6.57
N GLY A 161 -6.53 1.63 5.44
CA GLY A 161 -5.90 1.30 4.17
C GLY A 161 -5.36 2.48 3.38
N ASP A 162 -5.40 2.31 2.05
CA ASP A 162 -4.93 3.26 1.02
C ASP A 162 -3.41 3.49 1.00
N ASP A 163 -2.61 2.69 1.71
CA ASP A 163 -1.15 2.79 1.68
C ASP A 163 -0.53 2.10 0.46
N TYR A 164 -1.18 1.09 -0.11
CA TYR A 164 -0.76 0.32 -1.29
C TYR A 164 0.68 -0.17 -1.23
N GLN A 165 1.12 -0.53 -0.03
CA GLN A 165 2.39 -1.23 0.16
C GLN A 165 2.20 -2.73 -0.06
N VAL A 166 3.26 -3.44 -0.41
CA VAL A 166 3.23 -4.90 -0.51
C VAL A 166 3.47 -5.50 0.87
N LEU A 167 2.54 -6.33 1.31
CA LEU A 167 2.66 -7.19 2.47
C LEU A 167 3.03 -8.59 1.99
N PHE A 168 4.06 -9.19 2.57
CA PHE A 168 4.49 -10.53 2.18
C PHE A 168 5.13 -11.28 3.34
N THR A 169 5.20 -12.59 3.21
CA THR A 169 5.98 -13.42 4.13
C THR A 169 7.15 -14.07 3.40
N ALA A 170 8.23 -14.27 4.14
CA ALA A 170 9.39 -15.00 3.66
C ALA A 170 10.02 -15.81 4.80
N SER A 171 10.67 -16.91 4.44
CA SER A 171 11.38 -17.74 5.40
C SER A 171 12.49 -16.96 6.10
N LYS A 172 12.62 -17.16 7.38
CA LYS A 172 13.64 -16.55 8.24
C LYS A 172 15.03 -16.68 7.60
N ASN A 173 15.80 -15.61 7.59
CA ASN A 173 17.16 -15.51 7.02
C ASN A 173 17.27 -15.40 5.47
N LYS A 174 16.18 -15.38 4.69
CA LYS A 174 16.28 -15.16 3.25
C LYS A 174 16.45 -13.69 2.84
N MET A 175 16.16 -12.74 3.72
CA MET A 175 16.25 -11.29 3.48
C MET A 175 17.40 -10.61 4.25
N ARG A 176 18.46 -11.31 4.55
CA ARG A 176 19.72 -10.64 4.93
C ARG A 176 20.38 -10.14 3.63
N ILE A 177 20.02 -8.92 3.24
CA ILE A 177 20.70 -8.11 2.22
C ILE A 177 21.72 -7.25 2.93
#